data_3ea1abbf788dc6682ae4fa9c7401171c
#
_entry.id   3ea1abbf788dc6682ae4fa9c7401171c
#
_cell.length_a   1.000
_cell.length_b   1.000
_cell.length_c   1.000
_cell.angle_alpha   90.00
_cell.angle_beta   90.00
_cell.angle_gamma   90.00
#
_symmetry.space_group_name_H-M   'P 1'
#
loop_
_entity.id
_entity.type
_entity.pdbx_description
1 polymer ?
#
loop_
_entity_poly.entity_id
_entity_poly.type
_entity_poly.pdbx_seq_one_letter_code
_entity_poly.pdbx_strand_id
1 'polypeptide(L)'
;MRRLVHFVFAAVVVFGFLVIQPSAAQESANPGLSLSVVGIGAKDYADSLNFYRKVMGFRPAFSFSPNGKTHNTYFQVSRDTFLELQEAAANPTPGLTHIHMQTGDVDAIVARLRKAGVAPCSATLKTGCISDPRIAQPTQEKSATIVDPSGIRIEPTQFIPGSLTRKAVDSWENKSAATRLMVVGIAVKDYPESQNFYEKLMGFRVAFKFSSPDGQRTTTYYQISRDSFLEMQPVAADGAPGLTHVHIQTEDLNAMIARLRQAGLASGARNATTPNTVTEAGVTQPSNVKSANVFDPNGIRLELNELLPESLTKKAMESWK
;
A
#
# COMPACT_ATOMS: atom_id res chain seq x y z
N MET A 1 -30.59 46.08 -39.82
CA MET A 1 -30.03 44.76 -39.49
C MET A 1 -29.12 44.86 -38.26
N ARG A 2 -29.62 44.50 -37.07
CA ARG A 2 -28.87 44.52 -35.83
C ARG A 2 -28.36 43.10 -35.62
N ARG A 3 -27.02 42.90 -35.60
CA ARG A 3 -26.38 41.62 -35.26
C ARG A 3 -26.35 41.47 -33.74
N LEU A 4 -27.03 40.45 -33.24
CA LEU A 4 -26.97 40.02 -31.84
C LEU A 4 -25.70 39.19 -31.64
N VAL A 5 -24.78 39.68 -30.82
CA VAL A 5 -23.58 38.95 -30.41
C VAL A 5 -23.93 38.18 -29.13
N HIS A 6 -23.98 36.85 -29.24
CA HIS A 6 -24.15 35.97 -28.07
C HIS A 6 -22.80 35.73 -27.40
N PHE A 7 -22.63 36.28 -26.22
CA PHE A 7 -21.52 35.89 -25.33
C PHE A 7 -21.91 34.61 -24.62
N VAL A 8 -21.20 33.49 -24.93
CA VAL A 8 -21.29 32.27 -24.17
C VAL A 8 -20.30 32.37 -22.99
N PHE A 9 -20.83 32.57 -21.78
CA PHE A 9 -20.04 32.45 -20.55
C PHE A 9 -19.80 30.96 -20.27
N ALA A 10 -18.59 30.49 -20.46
CA ALA A 10 -18.18 29.19 -19.97
C ALA A 10 -17.93 29.31 -18.46
N ALA A 11 -18.86 28.81 -17.66
CA ALA A 11 -18.66 28.67 -16.22
C ALA A 11 -17.63 27.55 -15.95
N VAL A 12 -16.43 27.93 -15.56
CA VAL A 12 -15.42 26.98 -15.02
C VAL A 12 -15.88 26.61 -13.62
N VAL A 13 -16.49 25.45 -13.48
CA VAL A 13 -16.82 24.87 -12.16
C VAL A 13 -15.51 24.32 -11.57
N VAL A 14 -14.90 25.07 -10.67
CA VAL A 14 -13.78 24.59 -9.86
C VAL A 14 -14.35 23.70 -8.77
N PHE A 15 -14.22 22.39 -8.92
CA PHE A 15 -14.53 21.43 -7.86
C PHE A 15 -13.50 21.55 -6.73
N GLY A 16 -13.86 22.25 -5.68
CA GLY A 16 -13.03 22.35 -4.47
C GLY A 16 -13.11 21.07 -3.63
N PHE A 17 -11.98 20.38 -3.47
CA PHE A 17 -11.86 19.34 -2.46
C PHE A 17 -11.61 19.99 -1.09
N LEU A 18 -12.40 19.58 -0.07
CA LEU A 18 -12.15 20.01 1.29
C LEU A 18 -11.03 19.13 1.89
N VAL A 19 -9.83 19.69 2.05
CA VAL A 19 -8.72 19.03 2.75
C VAL A 19 -8.81 19.39 4.22
N ILE A 20 -9.12 18.40 5.06
CA ILE A 20 -9.11 18.55 6.50
C ILE A 20 -7.75 18.11 7.02
N GLN A 21 -6.91 19.05 7.43
CA GLN A 21 -5.68 18.72 8.14
C GLN A 21 -5.99 18.50 9.63
N PRO A 22 -5.37 17.50 10.27
CA PRO A 22 -5.56 17.30 11.69
C PRO A 22 -5.03 18.51 12.48
N SER A 23 -5.75 18.88 13.49
CA SER A 23 -5.26 19.83 14.51
C SER A 23 -3.98 19.30 15.14
N ALA A 24 -3.03 20.18 15.43
CA ALA A 24 -1.65 19.88 15.92
C ALA A 24 -1.57 19.17 17.28
N ALA A 25 -2.67 18.65 17.83
CA ALA A 25 -2.76 18.17 19.20
C ALA A 25 -2.75 16.63 19.38
N GLN A 26 -2.54 15.85 18.32
CA GLN A 26 -2.41 14.41 18.50
C GLN A 26 -0.93 14.03 18.51
N GLU A 27 -0.29 14.03 19.68
CA GLU A 27 0.94 13.28 19.91
C GLU A 27 0.63 11.81 19.61
N SER A 28 0.83 11.40 18.37
CA SER A 28 0.79 10.00 18.02
C SER A 28 2.03 9.36 18.62
N ALA A 29 1.84 8.51 19.60
CA ALA A 29 2.90 7.58 19.98
C ALA A 29 3.35 6.90 18.69
N ASN A 30 4.64 7.00 18.35
CA ASN A 30 5.22 6.26 17.22
C ASN A 30 4.85 4.78 17.43
N PRO A 31 4.04 4.15 16.56
CA PRO A 31 3.57 2.78 16.79
C PRO A 31 4.68 1.73 16.75
N GLY A 32 5.93 2.14 16.42
CA GLY A 32 7.06 1.24 16.26
C GLY A 32 6.91 0.30 15.06
N LEU A 33 6.10 0.73 14.07
CA LEU A 33 5.78 -0.03 12.86
C LEU A 33 6.20 0.75 11.62
N SER A 34 6.58 0.04 10.56
CA SER A 34 6.78 0.61 9.22
C SER A 34 6.32 -0.38 8.16
N LEU A 35 5.75 0.10 7.06
CA LEU A 35 5.37 -0.76 5.93
C LEU A 35 6.61 -1.44 5.35
N SER A 36 6.59 -2.77 5.26
CA SER A 36 7.75 -3.54 4.78
C SER A 36 7.43 -4.51 3.64
N VAL A 37 6.30 -5.19 3.67
CA VAL A 37 5.93 -6.16 2.62
C VAL A 37 4.47 -5.99 2.26
N VAL A 38 4.14 -6.16 0.97
CA VAL A 38 2.76 -6.38 0.51
C VAL A 38 2.72 -7.69 -0.26
N GLY A 39 1.81 -8.57 0.14
CA GLY A 39 1.57 -9.86 -0.51
C GLY A 39 0.71 -9.72 -1.76
N ILE A 40 1.07 -10.45 -2.80
CA ILE A 40 0.44 -10.49 -4.12
C ILE A 40 0.15 -11.95 -4.46
N GLY A 41 -1.11 -12.31 -4.58
CA GLY A 41 -1.53 -13.59 -5.13
C GLY A 41 -1.62 -13.52 -6.65
N ALA A 42 -0.85 -14.33 -7.36
CA ALA A 42 -0.82 -14.36 -8.81
C ALA A 42 -1.63 -15.53 -9.36
N LYS A 43 -2.43 -15.29 -10.41
CA LYS A 43 -3.11 -16.34 -11.17
C LYS A 43 -2.10 -17.12 -12.02
N ASP A 44 -1.22 -16.40 -12.72
CA ASP A 44 -0.08 -16.95 -13.44
C ASP A 44 1.20 -16.48 -12.75
N TYR A 45 1.82 -17.39 -12.01
CA TYR A 45 3.02 -17.08 -11.24
C TYR A 45 4.22 -16.78 -12.16
N ALA A 46 4.38 -17.52 -13.27
CA ALA A 46 5.50 -17.35 -14.17
C ALA A 46 5.46 -15.99 -14.89
N ASP A 47 4.29 -15.59 -15.38
CA ASP A 47 4.07 -14.27 -15.97
C ASP A 47 4.32 -13.14 -14.97
N SER A 48 3.79 -13.28 -13.76
CA SER A 48 4.00 -12.29 -12.70
C SER A 48 5.47 -12.22 -12.27
N LEU A 49 6.15 -13.36 -12.13
CA LEU A 49 7.58 -13.42 -11.83
C LEU A 49 8.40 -12.66 -12.89
N ASN A 50 8.08 -12.88 -14.16
CA ASN A 50 8.74 -12.19 -15.27
C ASN A 50 8.46 -10.68 -15.26
N PHE A 51 7.20 -10.29 -14.99
CA PHE A 51 6.79 -8.90 -14.89
C PHE A 51 7.57 -8.16 -13.77
N TYR A 52 7.53 -8.65 -12.53
CA TYR A 52 8.20 -7.98 -11.42
C TYR A 52 9.72 -7.97 -11.59
N ARG A 53 10.32 -9.04 -12.14
CA ARG A 53 11.76 -9.13 -12.34
C ARG A 53 12.26 -8.31 -13.51
N LYS A 54 11.65 -8.46 -14.71
CA LYS A 54 12.18 -7.88 -15.95
C LYS A 54 11.55 -6.54 -16.27
N VAL A 55 10.23 -6.42 -16.14
CA VAL A 55 9.52 -5.18 -16.48
C VAL A 55 9.67 -4.15 -15.37
N MET A 56 9.30 -4.49 -14.12
CA MET A 56 9.48 -3.58 -13.00
C MET A 56 10.96 -3.42 -12.60
N GLY A 57 11.80 -4.41 -12.88
CA GLY A 57 13.23 -4.37 -12.56
C GLY A 57 13.53 -4.61 -11.08
N PHE A 58 12.61 -5.19 -10.32
CA PHE A 58 12.83 -5.48 -8.90
C PHE A 58 13.75 -6.68 -8.72
N ARG A 59 14.63 -6.59 -7.70
CA ARG A 59 15.57 -7.67 -7.38
C ARG A 59 14.83 -8.82 -6.69
N PRO A 60 14.83 -10.06 -7.22
CA PRO A 60 14.44 -11.21 -6.41
C PRO A 60 15.42 -11.37 -5.25
N ALA A 61 14.92 -11.26 -4.01
CA ALA A 61 15.72 -11.37 -2.81
C ALA A 61 15.92 -12.84 -2.42
N PHE A 62 14.82 -13.58 -2.38
CA PHE A 62 14.78 -15.02 -2.11
C PHE A 62 13.46 -15.61 -2.59
N SER A 63 13.44 -16.93 -2.76
CA SER A 63 12.23 -17.70 -3.08
C SER A 63 12.17 -18.93 -2.19
N PHE A 64 10.97 -19.42 -1.92
CA PHE A 64 10.72 -20.62 -1.15
C PHE A 64 9.39 -21.27 -1.55
N SER A 65 9.21 -22.52 -1.11
CA SER A 65 7.97 -23.25 -1.31
C SER A 65 7.36 -23.59 0.06
N PRO A 66 6.30 -22.91 0.49
CA PRO A 66 5.73 -23.09 1.82
C PRO A 66 5.25 -24.51 2.11
N ASN A 67 4.82 -25.23 1.08
CA ASN A 67 4.20 -26.57 1.17
C ASN A 67 4.83 -27.59 0.21
N GLY A 68 5.96 -27.25 -0.42
CA GLY A 68 6.60 -28.07 -1.45
C GLY A 68 5.86 -28.11 -2.80
N LYS A 69 4.75 -27.37 -2.96
CA LYS A 69 3.89 -27.37 -4.16
C LYS A 69 3.70 -26.02 -4.79
N THR A 70 3.63 -24.97 -3.98
CA THR A 70 3.48 -23.58 -4.44
C THR A 70 4.76 -22.80 -4.22
N HIS A 71 4.95 -21.71 -4.96
CA HIS A 71 6.14 -20.89 -4.90
C HIS A 71 5.81 -19.49 -4.37
N ASN A 72 6.71 -18.97 -3.53
CA ASN A 72 6.71 -17.58 -3.11
C ASN A 72 8.05 -16.95 -3.48
N THR A 73 8.03 -15.72 -4.02
CA THR A 73 9.23 -14.93 -4.27
C THR A 73 9.09 -13.55 -3.66
N TYR A 74 10.05 -13.15 -2.85
CA TYR A 74 10.19 -11.80 -2.34
C TYR A 74 11.00 -10.96 -3.31
N PHE A 75 10.38 -9.90 -3.84
CA PHE A 75 11.03 -8.89 -4.65
C PHE A 75 11.37 -7.69 -3.79
N GLN A 76 12.64 -7.32 -3.75
CA GLN A 76 13.09 -6.16 -3.03
C GLN A 76 12.86 -4.90 -3.86
N VAL A 77 11.98 -4.01 -3.37
CA VAL A 77 11.64 -2.71 -3.99
C VAL A 77 12.62 -1.63 -3.54
N SER A 78 12.99 -1.65 -2.26
CA SER A 78 14.06 -0.88 -1.66
C SER A 78 14.83 -1.75 -0.68
N ARG A 79 15.80 -1.17 0.05
CA ARG A 79 16.59 -1.93 1.03
C ARG A 79 15.75 -2.76 2.00
N ASP A 80 14.65 -2.20 2.49
CA ASP A 80 13.81 -2.72 3.59
C ASP A 80 12.34 -2.89 3.22
N THR A 81 11.99 -2.74 1.93
CA THR A 81 10.62 -2.93 1.44
C THR A 81 10.56 -3.96 0.32
N PHE A 82 9.50 -4.78 0.33
CA PHE A 82 9.36 -5.93 -0.53
C PHE A 82 7.93 -6.08 -1.08
N LEU A 83 7.82 -6.75 -2.22
CA LEU A 83 6.58 -7.37 -2.69
C LEU A 83 6.76 -8.89 -2.57
N GLU A 84 5.82 -9.57 -1.91
CA GLU A 84 5.79 -11.03 -1.83
C GLU A 84 4.85 -11.58 -2.90
N LEU A 85 5.41 -12.08 -3.99
CA LEU A 85 4.65 -12.77 -5.02
C LEU A 85 4.37 -14.20 -4.56
N GLN A 86 3.10 -14.56 -4.47
CA GLN A 86 2.61 -15.87 -4.05
C GLN A 86 1.95 -16.58 -5.23
N GLU A 87 2.38 -17.81 -5.48
CA GLU A 87 1.66 -18.70 -6.38
C GLU A 87 0.33 -19.08 -5.73
N ALA A 88 -0.71 -18.74 -6.39
CA ALA A 88 -2.04 -19.02 -5.89
C ALA A 88 -2.37 -20.50 -5.98
N ALA A 89 -3.00 -21.06 -4.93
CA ALA A 89 -3.56 -22.42 -4.98
C ALA A 89 -4.62 -22.53 -6.09
N ALA A 90 -4.94 -23.75 -6.52
CA ALA A 90 -5.90 -23.98 -7.59
C ALA A 90 -7.17 -23.11 -7.46
N ASN A 91 -7.44 -22.29 -8.47
CA ASN A 91 -8.60 -21.39 -8.61
C ASN A 91 -8.66 -20.15 -7.70
N PRO A 92 -7.58 -19.38 -7.52
CA PRO A 92 -7.63 -18.17 -6.69
C PRO A 92 -8.11 -16.96 -7.48
N THR A 93 -8.73 -16.04 -6.78
CA THR A 93 -8.87 -14.67 -7.26
C THR A 93 -7.52 -13.99 -7.09
N PRO A 94 -6.85 -13.55 -8.16
CA PRO A 94 -5.59 -12.80 -8.01
C PRO A 94 -5.85 -11.47 -7.31
N GLY A 95 -4.88 -10.97 -6.58
CA GLY A 95 -5.03 -9.70 -5.88
C GLY A 95 -3.98 -9.48 -4.81
N LEU A 96 -4.10 -8.37 -4.11
CA LEU A 96 -3.32 -8.10 -2.91
C LEU A 96 -3.86 -8.93 -1.75
N THR A 97 -3.00 -9.55 -0.96
CA THR A 97 -3.40 -10.56 0.02
C THR A 97 -3.23 -10.12 1.47
N HIS A 98 -2.15 -9.43 1.80
CA HIS A 98 -1.83 -9.02 3.17
C HIS A 98 -0.73 -7.96 3.20
N ILE A 99 -0.48 -7.40 4.38
CA ILE A 99 0.51 -6.37 4.63
C ILE A 99 1.44 -6.84 5.75
N HIS A 100 2.77 -6.73 5.58
CA HIS A 100 3.69 -6.81 6.71
C HIS A 100 4.09 -5.41 7.17
N MET A 101 4.09 -5.22 8.47
CA MET A 101 4.59 -4.02 9.13
C MET A 101 5.79 -4.39 10.00
N GLN A 102 6.98 -3.97 9.57
CA GLN A 102 8.21 -4.23 10.32
C GLN A 102 8.18 -3.52 11.66
N THR A 103 8.65 -4.23 12.69
CA THR A 103 8.87 -3.72 14.05
C THR A 103 10.16 -4.27 14.65
N GLY A 104 10.70 -3.60 15.66
CA GLY A 104 11.80 -4.10 16.45
C GLY A 104 11.37 -5.15 17.50
N ASP A 105 10.08 -5.19 17.86
CA ASP A 105 9.56 -6.08 18.91
C ASP A 105 8.10 -6.45 18.67
N VAL A 106 7.85 -7.63 18.13
CA VAL A 106 6.50 -8.16 17.88
C VAL A 106 5.75 -8.44 19.17
N ASP A 107 6.44 -8.90 20.23
CA ASP A 107 5.78 -9.19 21.51
C ASP A 107 5.22 -7.91 22.14
N ALA A 108 6.00 -6.82 22.11
CA ALA A 108 5.55 -5.51 22.60
C ALA A 108 4.33 -5.01 21.83
N ILE A 109 4.30 -5.16 20.50
CA ILE A 109 3.12 -4.79 19.67
C ILE A 109 1.89 -5.60 20.08
N VAL A 110 2.03 -6.94 20.21
CA VAL A 110 0.92 -7.81 20.62
C VAL A 110 0.43 -7.47 22.02
N ALA A 111 1.35 -7.29 22.98
CA ALA A 111 0.99 -6.90 24.34
C ALA A 111 0.25 -5.56 24.40
N ARG A 112 0.73 -4.55 23.65
CA ARG A 112 0.10 -3.23 23.54
C ARG A 112 -1.32 -3.33 22.99
N LEU A 113 -1.51 -4.06 21.89
CA LEU A 113 -2.82 -4.19 21.25
C LEU A 113 -3.82 -4.96 22.13
N ARG A 114 -3.37 -6.01 22.82
CA ARG A 114 -4.19 -6.75 23.79
C ARG A 114 -4.60 -5.86 24.98
N LYS A 115 -3.67 -5.07 25.50
CA LYS A 115 -3.95 -4.08 26.55
C LYS A 115 -4.97 -3.03 26.08
N ALA A 116 -4.95 -2.67 24.80
CA ALA A 116 -5.91 -1.76 24.19
C ALA A 116 -7.27 -2.42 23.87
N GLY A 117 -7.45 -3.72 24.15
CA GLY A 117 -8.72 -4.43 24.00
C GLY A 117 -8.85 -5.28 22.74
N VAL A 118 -7.78 -5.41 21.92
CA VAL A 118 -7.81 -6.32 20.75
C VAL A 118 -7.78 -7.77 21.25
N ALA A 119 -8.83 -8.52 20.97
CA ALA A 119 -8.98 -9.89 21.44
C ALA A 119 -8.05 -10.87 20.71
N PRO A 120 -7.67 -12.00 21.33
CA PRO A 120 -7.01 -13.09 20.62
C PRO A 120 -7.90 -13.66 19.50
N CYS A 121 -7.29 -13.95 18.34
CA CYS A 121 -8.00 -14.67 17.27
C CYS A 121 -8.35 -16.09 17.71
N SER A 122 -9.52 -16.58 17.28
CA SER A 122 -10.00 -17.93 17.61
C SER A 122 -10.74 -18.55 16.41
N ALA A 123 -11.24 -19.76 16.59
CA ALA A 123 -12.07 -20.42 15.57
C ALA A 123 -13.34 -19.62 15.23
N THR A 124 -13.88 -18.87 16.20
CA THR A 124 -15.12 -18.08 16.07
C THR A 124 -14.87 -16.59 15.83
N LEU A 125 -13.77 -16.02 16.35
CA LEU A 125 -13.40 -14.61 16.16
C LEU A 125 -12.33 -14.50 15.05
N LYS A 126 -12.74 -14.04 13.85
CA LYS A 126 -11.92 -13.98 12.64
C LYS A 126 -11.49 -12.57 12.26
N THR A 127 -12.12 -11.53 12.82
CA THR A 127 -11.86 -10.12 12.55
C THR A 127 -11.74 -9.34 13.85
N GLY A 128 -11.11 -8.17 13.83
CA GLY A 128 -10.87 -7.37 15.03
C GLY A 128 -9.99 -8.10 16.07
N CYS A 129 -9.08 -8.96 15.65
CA CYS A 129 -8.33 -9.85 16.53
C CYS A 129 -6.84 -9.92 16.21
N ILE A 130 -6.04 -10.46 17.15
CA ILE A 130 -4.60 -10.66 16.99
C ILE A 130 -4.16 -12.05 17.46
N SER A 131 -3.30 -12.72 16.68
CA SER A 131 -2.71 -14.00 17.04
C SER A 131 -1.56 -13.85 18.06
N ASP A 132 -1.11 -14.98 18.63
CA ASP A 132 0.17 -15.04 19.32
C ASP A 132 1.32 -14.88 18.33
N PRO A 133 2.47 -14.32 18.79
CA PRO A 133 3.69 -14.27 18.01
C PRO A 133 4.24 -15.68 17.73
N ARG A 134 4.79 -15.87 16.53
CA ARG A 134 5.42 -17.12 16.10
C ARG A 134 6.60 -16.86 15.18
N ILE A 135 7.48 -17.86 15.06
CA ILE A 135 8.51 -17.87 14.00
C ILE A 135 7.89 -18.48 12.74
N ALA A 136 7.80 -17.69 11.69
CA ALA A 136 7.29 -18.14 10.40
C ALA A 136 8.34 -19.01 9.68
N GLN A 137 7.89 -20.12 9.10
CA GLN A 137 8.73 -21.00 8.31
C GLN A 137 8.39 -20.85 6.82
N PRO A 138 9.35 -20.90 5.91
CA PRO A 138 10.79 -21.07 6.13
C PRO A 138 11.55 -19.74 6.29
N THR A 139 10.87 -18.59 6.32
CA THR A 139 11.50 -17.24 6.30
C THR A 139 12.26 -16.93 7.59
N GLN A 140 11.97 -17.64 8.67
CA GLN A 140 12.56 -17.43 10.01
C GLN A 140 12.27 -16.03 10.57
N GLU A 141 11.18 -15.40 10.15
CA GLU A 141 10.71 -14.13 10.70
C GLU A 141 9.88 -14.37 11.95
N LYS A 142 9.97 -13.48 12.93
CA LYS A 142 9.01 -13.46 14.03
C LYS A 142 7.84 -12.58 13.66
N SER A 143 6.63 -13.12 13.66
CA SER A 143 5.42 -12.38 13.27
C SER A 143 4.21 -12.78 14.11
N ALA A 144 3.22 -11.89 14.14
CA ALA A 144 1.86 -12.16 14.57
C ALA A 144 0.90 -11.76 13.44
N THR A 145 -0.33 -12.25 13.48
CA THR A 145 -1.37 -11.86 12.51
C THR A 145 -2.41 -11.02 13.21
N ILE A 146 -2.64 -9.82 12.73
CA ILE A 146 -3.78 -8.97 13.05
C ILE A 146 -4.77 -9.11 11.89
N VAL A 147 -6.03 -9.29 12.20
CA VAL A 147 -7.11 -9.17 11.22
C VAL A 147 -7.95 -7.98 11.64
N ASP A 148 -8.01 -6.95 10.82
CA ASP A 148 -8.76 -5.74 11.11
C ASP A 148 -10.29 -5.99 11.13
N PRO A 149 -11.14 -5.03 11.50
CA PRO A 149 -12.60 -5.20 11.49
C PRO A 149 -13.18 -5.57 10.12
N SER A 150 -12.52 -5.19 9.04
CA SER A 150 -12.93 -5.47 7.65
C SER A 150 -12.40 -6.80 7.11
N GLY A 151 -11.59 -7.54 7.89
CA GLY A 151 -10.98 -8.79 7.47
C GLY A 151 -9.61 -8.63 6.79
N ILE A 152 -9.02 -7.44 6.80
CA ILE A 152 -7.70 -7.18 6.21
C ILE A 152 -6.62 -7.75 7.12
N ARG A 153 -5.75 -8.58 6.54
CA ARG A 153 -4.64 -9.22 7.25
C ARG A 153 -3.42 -8.31 7.29
N ILE A 154 -2.96 -8.02 8.50
CA ILE A 154 -1.77 -7.21 8.80
C ILE A 154 -0.83 -8.06 9.67
N GLU A 155 0.44 -8.12 9.34
CA GLU A 155 1.44 -8.88 10.07
C GLU A 155 2.53 -7.96 10.65
N PRO A 156 2.45 -7.60 11.95
CA PRO A 156 3.64 -7.11 12.65
C PRO A 156 4.75 -8.14 12.51
N THR A 157 5.88 -7.74 11.92
CA THR A 157 6.97 -8.67 11.56
C THR A 157 8.31 -8.11 12.02
N GLN A 158 9.08 -8.95 12.68
CA GLN A 158 10.46 -8.65 13.10
C GLN A 158 11.43 -9.46 12.25
N PHE A 159 12.31 -8.75 11.55
CA PHE A 159 13.41 -9.35 10.78
C PHE A 159 14.54 -9.75 11.74
N ILE A 160 14.34 -10.86 12.42
CA ILE A 160 15.33 -11.34 13.41
C ILE A 160 16.63 -11.78 12.72
N PRO A 161 17.77 -11.82 13.46
CA PRO A 161 19.03 -12.31 12.91
C PRO A 161 18.87 -13.71 12.30
N GLY A 162 19.37 -13.88 11.07
CA GLY A 162 19.28 -15.14 10.32
C GLY A 162 18.02 -15.32 9.48
N SER A 163 16.98 -14.50 9.65
CA SER A 163 15.80 -14.53 8.76
C SER A 163 16.18 -14.22 7.31
N LEU A 164 15.40 -14.73 6.35
CA LEU A 164 15.67 -14.51 4.93
C LEU A 164 15.57 -13.02 4.56
N THR A 165 14.59 -12.30 5.11
CA THR A 165 14.43 -10.86 4.91
C THR A 165 15.60 -10.07 5.52
N ARG A 166 16.08 -10.46 6.74
CA ARG A 166 17.25 -9.80 7.33
C ARG A 166 18.47 -9.98 6.45
N LYS A 167 18.74 -11.17 5.94
CA LYS A 167 19.84 -11.44 5.00
C LYS A 167 19.70 -10.60 3.72
N ALA A 168 18.47 -10.45 3.19
CA ALA A 168 18.23 -9.63 2.01
C ALA A 168 18.51 -8.15 2.27
N VAL A 169 18.08 -7.61 3.42
CA VAL A 169 18.37 -6.23 3.86
C VAL A 169 19.86 -5.99 4.00
N ASP A 170 20.58 -6.93 4.63
CA ASP A 170 22.03 -6.81 4.88
C ASP A 170 22.86 -6.94 3.58
N SER A 171 22.37 -7.71 2.60
CA SER A 171 23.01 -7.88 1.28
C SER A 171 22.59 -6.85 0.23
N TRP A 172 21.87 -5.79 0.62
CA TRP A 172 21.43 -4.75 -0.31
C TRP A 172 22.58 -3.83 -0.72
N GLU A 173 23.07 -3.99 -1.95
CA GLU A 173 24.16 -3.19 -2.50
C GLU A 173 23.69 -2.05 -3.42
N ASN A 174 22.42 -2.10 -3.86
CA ASN A 174 21.90 -1.13 -4.82
C ASN A 174 21.60 0.22 -4.14
N LYS A 175 22.56 1.13 -4.21
CA LYS A 175 22.44 2.51 -3.69
C LYS A 175 21.58 3.41 -4.59
N SER A 176 21.26 2.98 -5.81
CA SER A 176 20.51 3.75 -6.81
C SER A 176 19.06 3.30 -6.99
N ALA A 177 18.52 2.48 -6.10
CA ALA A 177 17.10 2.14 -6.15
C ALA A 177 16.28 3.39 -5.86
N ALA A 178 15.93 4.08 -6.93
CA ALA A 178 15.07 5.26 -6.94
C ALA A 178 13.61 4.92 -6.62
N THR A 179 13.33 3.72 -6.08
CA THR A 179 11.98 3.24 -5.78
C THR A 179 11.83 2.78 -4.34
N ARG A 180 10.64 2.97 -3.78
CA ARG A 180 10.28 2.55 -2.44
C ARG A 180 8.79 2.23 -2.36
N LEU A 181 8.43 1.14 -1.69
CA LEU A 181 7.04 0.88 -1.30
C LEU A 181 6.65 1.87 -0.20
N MET A 182 5.67 2.74 -0.47
CA MET A 182 5.36 3.88 0.39
C MET A 182 3.97 3.81 0.99
N VAL A 183 2.95 3.47 0.20
CA VAL A 183 1.55 3.44 0.62
C VAL A 183 0.93 2.10 0.23
N VAL A 184 0.02 1.62 1.06
CA VAL A 184 -0.92 0.57 0.69
C VAL A 184 -2.34 1.11 0.84
N GLY A 185 -3.15 0.94 -0.20
CA GLY A 185 -4.56 1.33 -0.21
C GLY A 185 -5.44 0.20 0.30
N ILE A 186 -6.42 0.54 1.13
CA ILE A 186 -7.44 -0.37 1.65
C ILE A 186 -8.84 0.18 1.47
N ALA A 187 -9.79 -0.70 1.20
CA ALA A 187 -11.22 -0.42 1.25
C ALA A 187 -11.82 -1.13 2.46
N VAL A 188 -12.55 -0.40 3.30
CA VAL A 188 -13.10 -0.91 4.56
C VAL A 188 -14.62 -0.92 4.54
N LYS A 189 -15.20 -1.93 5.20
CA LYS A 189 -16.65 -2.13 5.24
C LYS A 189 -17.35 -1.10 6.12
N ASP A 190 -16.84 -0.92 7.34
CA ASP A 190 -17.31 0.07 8.31
C ASP A 190 -16.21 1.09 8.53
N TYR A 191 -16.40 2.28 7.97
CA TYR A 191 -15.39 3.32 8.02
C TYR A 191 -15.13 3.85 9.43
N PRO A 192 -16.16 4.20 10.26
CA PRO A 192 -15.99 4.61 11.65
C PRO A 192 -15.29 3.56 12.52
N GLU A 193 -15.68 2.28 12.40
CA GLU A 193 -15.06 1.19 13.16
C GLU A 193 -13.58 1.02 12.78
N SER A 194 -13.28 1.03 11.48
CA SER A 194 -11.91 0.95 10.98
C SER A 194 -11.09 2.19 11.35
N GLN A 195 -11.68 3.38 11.36
CA GLN A 195 -11.03 4.59 11.84
C GLN A 195 -10.62 4.45 13.31
N ASN A 196 -11.52 3.99 14.16
CA ASN A 196 -11.21 3.73 15.57
C ASN A 196 -10.08 2.70 15.71
N PHE A 197 -10.11 1.62 14.92
CA PHE A 197 -9.08 0.60 14.92
C PHE A 197 -7.70 1.17 14.58
N TYR A 198 -7.57 1.87 13.45
CA TYR A 198 -6.27 2.38 12.99
C TYR A 198 -5.77 3.56 13.84
N GLU A 199 -6.63 4.48 14.26
CA GLU A 199 -6.23 5.65 15.05
C GLU A 199 -6.01 5.30 16.53
N LYS A 200 -6.90 4.54 17.17
CA LYS A 200 -6.84 4.31 18.62
C LYS A 200 -6.08 3.04 18.98
N LEU A 201 -6.36 1.93 18.31
CA LEU A 201 -5.74 0.65 18.65
C LEU A 201 -4.36 0.50 18.00
N MET A 202 -4.25 0.75 16.70
CA MET A 202 -2.96 0.68 16.01
C MET A 202 -2.05 1.87 16.33
N GLY A 203 -2.62 3.03 16.70
CA GLY A 203 -1.87 4.24 17.05
C GLY A 203 -1.32 4.98 15.81
N PHE A 204 -1.94 4.84 14.65
CA PHE A 204 -1.48 5.53 13.45
C PHE A 204 -1.89 7.01 13.48
N ARG A 205 -0.98 7.86 13.04
CA ARG A 205 -1.22 9.29 12.92
C ARG A 205 -2.06 9.58 11.66
N VAL A 206 -3.13 10.35 11.79
CA VAL A 206 -3.79 10.92 10.61
C VAL A 206 -2.87 11.96 9.98
N ALA A 207 -2.37 11.67 8.78
CA ALA A 207 -1.55 12.60 8.01
C ALA A 207 -2.42 13.69 7.37
N PHE A 208 -3.46 13.27 6.65
CA PHE A 208 -4.46 14.14 6.05
C PHE A 208 -5.72 13.34 5.67
N LYS A 209 -6.83 14.07 5.48
CA LYS A 209 -8.11 13.53 4.99
C LYS A 209 -8.63 14.42 3.87
N PHE A 210 -9.34 13.83 2.94
CA PHE A 210 -10.12 14.57 1.96
C PHE A 210 -11.40 13.82 1.63
N SER A 211 -12.43 14.57 1.27
CA SER A 211 -13.72 14.02 0.86
C SER A 211 -13.96 14.28 -0.63
N SER A 212 -14.72 13.39 -1.26
CA SER A 212 -15.23 13.65 -2.60
C SER A 212 -16.11 14.93 -2.60
N PRO A 213 -16.27 15.61 -3.74
CA PRO A 213 -17.06 16.86 -3.82
C PRO A 213 -18.50 16.72 -3.32
N ASP A 214 -19.09 15.53 -3.44
CA ASP A 214 -20.43 15.19 -2.96
C ASP A 214 -20.46 14.80 -1.46
N GLY A 215 -19.29 14.77 -0.80
CA GLY A 215 -19.15 14.36 0.61
C GLY A 215 -19.41 12.88 0.88
N GLN A 216 -19.70 12.07 -0.15
CA GLN A 216 -20.10 10.66 0.03
C GLN A 216 -18.92 9.75 0.36
N ARG A 217 -17.70 10.13 -0.05
CA ARG A 217 -16.49 9.32 0.14
C ARG A 217 -15.44 10.14 0.87
N THR A 218 -14.92 9.57 1.94
CA THR A 218 -13.77 10.15 2.66
C THR A 218 -12.58 9.21 2.52
N THR A 219 -11.44 9.76 2.11
CA THR A 219 -10.16 9.06 2.10
C THR A 219 -9.32 9.60 3.24
N THR A 220 -8.79 8.71 4.07
CA THR A 220 -7.84 9.06 5.14
C THR A 220 -6.50 8.44 4.84
N TYR A 221 -5.45 9.26 4.86
CA TYR A 221 -4.07 8.82 4.87
C TYR A 221 -3.57 8.74 6.31
N TYR A 222 -3.29 7.54 6.76
CA TYR A 222 -2.62 7.28 8.02
C TYR A 222 -1.12 7.18 7.81
N GLN A 223 -0.35 7.87 8.63
CA GLN A 223 1.10 7.75 8.64
C GLN A 223 1.49 6.71 9.69
N ILE A 224 2.12 5.62 9.23
CA ILE A 224 2.56 4.48 10.04
C ILE A 224 3.96 4.76 10.59
N SER A 225 4.84 5.30 9.75
CA SER A 225 6.18 5.78 10.07
C SER A 225 6.46 7.04 9.24
N ARG A 226 7.66 7.62 9.38
CA ARG A 226 8.04 8.81 8.59
C ARG A 226 7.71 8.65 7.10
N ASP A 227 7.99 7.50 6.53
CA ASP A 227 7.97 7.28 5.08
C ASP A 227 6.96 6.19 4.65
N SER A 228 6.07 5.75 5.53
CA SER A 228 5.07 4.72 5.22
C SER A 228 3.67 5.13 5.62
N PHE A 229 2.71 4.80 4.75
CA PHE A 229 1.33 5.24 4.89
C PHE A 229 0.34 4.12 4.59
N LEU A 230 -0.86 4.24 5.16
CA LEU A 230 -2.04 3.47 4.83
C LEU A 230 -3.10 4.43 4.28
N GLU A 231 -3.56 4.21 3.07
CA GLU A 231 -4.69 4.94 2.49
C GLU A 231 -5.97 4.16 2.73
N MET A 232 -6.87 4.70 3.56
CA MET A 232 -8.14 4.07 3.88
C MET A 232 -9.31 4.81 3.23
N GLN A 233 -10.19 4.06 2.58
CA GLN A 233 -11.42 4.56 1.98
C GLN A 233 -12.57 3.58 2.25
N PRO A 234 -13.83 4.06 2.24
CA PRO A 234 -14.97 3.16 2.32
C PRO A 234 -15.04 2.29 1.04
N VAL A 235 -15.48 1.05 1.21
CA VAL A 235 -15.77 0.18 0.07
C VAL A 235 -16.88 0.79 -0.80
N ALA A 236 -16.80 0.61 -2.13
CA ALA A 236 -17.90 0.97 -3.03
C ALA A 236 -19.16 0.15 -2.71
N ALA A 237 -20.34 0.65 -3.07
CA ALA A 237 -21.63 0.05 -2.70
C ALA A 237 -21.75 -1.45 -3.08
N ASP A 238 -21.13 -1.85 -4.17
CA ASP A 238 -21.10 -3.21 -4.72
C ASP A 238 -19.74 -3.90 -4.60
N GLY A 239 -18.80 -3.27 -3.86
CA GLY A 239 -17.43 -3.75 -3.69
C GLY A 239 -17.25 -4.65 -2.47
N ALA A 240 -16.10 -5.29 -2.38
CA ALA A 240 -15.65 -6.05 -1.22
C ALA A 240 -14.54 -5.30 -0.46
N PRO A 241 -14.49 -5.40 0.89
CA PRO A 241 -13.38 -4.86 1.64
C PRO A 241 -12.08 -5.62 1.33
N GLY A 242 -10.95 -4.95 1.45
CA GLY A 242 -9.64 -5.55 1.19
C GLY A 242 -8.58 -4.55 0.78
N LEU A 243 -7.42 -5.05 0.38
CA LEU A 243 -6.37 -4.24 -0.22
C LEU A 243 -6.74 -3.88 -1.66
N THR A 244 -6.48 -2.64 -2.04
CA THR A 244 -6.90 -2.11 -3.34
C THR A 244 -5.74 -1.85 -4.30
N HIS A 245 -4.63 -1.31 -3.79
CA HIS A 245 -3.46 -0.95 -4.60
C HIS A 245 -2.25 -0.68 -3.70
N VAL A 246 -1.09 -0.54 -4.33
CA VAL A 246 0.14 -0.11 -3.66
C VAL A 246 0.73 1.10 -4.36
N HIS A 247 1.36 1.99 -3.59
CA HIS A 247 2.12 3.10 -4.15
C HIS A 247 3.61 2.83 -4.04
N ILE A 248 4.29 3.02 -5.15
CA ILE A 248 5.73 2.91 -5.25
C ILE A 248 6.28 4.30 -5.57
N GLN A 249 6.98 4.89 -4.62
CA GLN A 249 7.68 6.15 -4.83
C GLN A 249 8.80 5.98 -5.85
N THR A 250 8.98 6.97 -6.71
CA THR A 250 10.13 7.11 -7.63
C THR A 250 10.63 8.54 -7.64
N GLU A 251 11.89 8.75 -7.94
CA GLU A 251 12.51 10.10 -8.05
C GLU A 251 12.20 10.78 -9.40
N ASP A 252 12.02 9.99 -10.47
CA ASP A 252 11.66 10.47 -11.80
C ASP A 252 10.61 9.56 -12.44
N LEU A 253 9.37 10.00 -12.37
CA LEU A 253 8.24 9.25 -12.89
C LEU A 253 8.26 9.15 -14.42
N ASN A 254 8.71 10.19 -15.13
CA ASN A 254 8.75 10.16 -16.59
C ASN A 254 9.80 9.17 -17.10
N ALA A 255 10.98 9.16 -16.49
CA ALA A 255 12.01 8.17 -16.80
C ALA A 255 11.53 6.74 -16.49
N MET A 256 10.82 6.56 -15.37
CA MET A 256 10.25 5.27 -15.00
C MET A 256 9.22 4.78 -16.04
N ILE A 257 8.28 5.63 -16.47
CA ILE A 257 7.29 5.31 -17.51
C ILE A 257 7.98 4.97 -18.84
N ALA A 258 8.97 5.76 -19.26
CA ALA A 258 9.72 5.48 -20.49
C ALA A 258 10.41 4.12 -20.45
N ARG A 259 11.05 3.78 -19.33
CA ARG A 259 11.67 2.46 -19.10
C ARG A 259 10.66 1.32 -19.16
N LEU A 260 9.49 1.48 -18.54
CA LEU A 260 8.43 0.47 -18.54
C LEU A 260 7.88 0.22 -19.95
N ARG A 261 7.72 1.28 -20.76
CA ARG A 261 7.33 1.15 -22.18
C ARG A 261 8.39 0.44 -23.02
N GLN A 262 9.66 0.76 -22.80
CA GLN A 262 10.76 0.03 -23.44
C GLN A 262 10.80 -1.45 -23.04
N ALA A 263 10.38 -1.76 -21.82
CA ALA A 263 10.23 -3.13 -21.34
C ALA A 263 8.97 -3.85 -21.87
N GLY A 264 8.15 -3.19 -22.70
CA GLY A 264 7.02 -3.78 -23.40
C GLY A 264 5.62 -3.46 -22.84
N LEU A 265 5.48 -2.58 -21.83
CA LEU A 265 4.16 -2.17 -21.38
C LEU A 265 3.48 -1.28 -22.41
N ALA A 266 2.22 -1.60 -22.72
CA ALA A 266 1.39 -0.77 -23.56
C ALA A 266 0.93 0.50 -22.80
N SER A 267 0.61 1.57 -23.56
CA SER A 267 -0.02 2.76 -23.00
C SER A 267 -1.45 2.45 -22.57
N GLY A 268 -1.79 2.73 -21.32
CA GLY A 268 -3.13 2.58 -20.77
C GLY A 268 -3.85 3.91 -20.62
N ALA A 269 -5.16 3.90 -20.74
CA ALA A 269 -5.98 5.06 -20.35
C ALA A 269 -5.96 5.21 -18.82
N ARG A 270 -6.01 6.46 -18.31
CA ARG A 270 -5.87 6.76 -16.88
C ARG A 270 -6.86 5.98 -15.98
N ASN A 271 -8.05 5.72 -16.47
CA ASN A 271 -9.13 5.03 -15.75
C ASN A 271 -9.33 3.57 -16.18
N ALA A 272 -8.48 3.04 -17.06
CA ALA A 272 -8.55 1.65 -17.47
C ALA A 272 -7.75 0.77 -16.49
N THR A 273 -8.23 -0.47 -16.28
CA THR A 273 -7.58 -1.50 -15.47
C THR A 273 -7.03 -2.62 -16.33
N THR A 274 -6.57 -2.28 -17.54
CA THR A 274 -6.07 -3.26 -18.52
C THR A 274 -4.72 -3.82 -18.05
N PRO A 275 -4.56 -5.14 -17.92
CA PRO A 275 -3.27 -5.76 -17.58
C PRO A 275 -2.14 -5.37 -18.54
N ASN A 276 -0.90 -5.39 -18.02
CA ASN A 276 0.32 -5.07 -18.79
C ASN A 276 0.32 -3.68 -19.44
N THR A 277 -0.24 -2.70 -18.72
CA THR A 277 -0.26 -1.30 -19.20
C THR A 277 0.35 -0.34 -18.19
N VAL A 278 0.81 0.81 -18.70
CA VAL A 278 1.21 1.98 -17.90
C VAL A 278 0.50 3.24 -18.42
N THR A 279 -0.06 4.04 -17.50
CA THR A 279 -0.75 5.29 -17.87
C THR A 279 0.25 6.43 -18.06
N GLU A 280 -0.23 7.55 -18.63
CA GLU A 280 0.52 8.81 -18.61
C GLU A 280 0.62 9.36 -17.20
N ALA A 281 1.71 10.11 -16.95
CA ALA A 281 1.87 10.86 -15.71
C ALA A 281 0.85 11.99 -15.61
N GLY A 282 0.36 12.24 -14.40
CA GLY A 282 -0.50 13.38 -14.11
C GLY A 282 -0.47 13.73 -12.63
N VAL A 283 -0.82 14.97 -12.28
CA VAL A 283 -0.91 15.39 -10.88
C VAL A 283 -2.29 15.04 -10.33
N THR A 284 -2.31 14.28 -9.25
CA THR A 284 -3.55 13.86 -8.57
C THR A 284 -3.95 14.92 -7.55
N GLN A 285 -5.20 15.36 -7.63
CA GLN A 285 -5.77 16.29 -6.65
C GLN A 285 -6.64 15.54 -5.63
N PRO A 286 -6.70 15.98 -4.36
CA PRO A 286 -6.01 17.14 -3.79
C PRO A 286 -4.62 16.84 -3.20
N SER A 287 -4.11 15.61 -3.35
CA SER A 287 -2.83 15.16 -2.76
C SER A 287 -1.59 15.86 -3.35
N ASN A 288 -1.70 16.48 -4.53
CA ASN A 288 -0.60 17.10 -5.29
C ASN A 288 0.58 16.14 -5.54
N VAL A 289 0.27 14.86 -5.78
CA VAL A 289 1.26 13.83 -6.13
C VAL A 289 1.25 13.67 -7.65
N LYS A 290 2.42 13.67 -8.29
CA LYS A 290 2.54 13.30 -9.68
C LYS A 290 2.56 11.77 -9.76
N SER A 291 1.56 11.19 -10.42
CA SER A 291 1.34 9.75 -10.42
C SER A 291 1.04 9.17 -11.80
N ALA A 292 1.33 7.87 -11.94
CA ALA A 292 0.89 7.03 -13.05
C ALA A 292 0.54 5.64 -12.52
N ASN A 293 -0.43 4.97 -13.14
CA ASN A 293 -0.81 3.61 -12.79
C ASN A 293 -0.10 2.61 -13.68
N VAL A 294 0.41 1.55 -13.08
CA VAL A 294 0.88 0.34 -13.75
C VAL A 294 -0.04 -0.80 -13.35
N PHE A 295 -0.50 -1.58 -14.32
CA PHE A 295 -1.29 -2.78 -14.06
C PHE A 295 -0.47 -4.01 -14.40
N ASP A 296 -0.28 -4.87 -13.40
CA ASP A 296 0.46 -6.12 -13.58
C ASP A 296 -0.32 -7.12 -14.46
N PRO A 297 0.21 -8.32 -14.78
CA PRO A 297 -0.50 -9.31 -15.58
C PRO A 297 -1.85 -9.76 -15.01
N ASN A 298 -2.07 -9.60 -13.71
CA ASN A 298 -3.33 -9.95 -13.04
C ASN A 298 -4.30 -8.76 -12.92
N GLY A 299 -3.93 -7.57 -13.41
CA GLY A 299 -4.70 -6.33 -13.25
C GLY A 299 -4.53 -5.66 -11.88
N ILE A 300 -3.52 -6.05 -11.09
CA ILE A 300 -3.22 -5.40 -9.82
C ILE A 300 -2.61 -4.02 -10.09
N ARG A 301 -3.18 -3.00 -9.45
CA ARG A 301 -2.74 -1.61 -9.59
C ARG A 301 -1.52 -1.32 -8.73
N LEU A 302 -0.43 -0.92 -9.38
CA LEU A 302 0.74 -0.31 -8.78
C LEU A 302 0.74 1.17 -9.16
N GLU A 303 0.59 2.07 -8.21
CA GLU A 303 0.62 3.50 -8.45
C GLU A 303 2.05 4.01 -8.25
N LEU A 304 2.68 4.47 -9.34
CA LEU A 304 3.99 5.11 -9.28
C LEU A 304 3.83 6.56 -8.90
N ASN A 305 4.58 7.01 -7.89
CA ASN A 305 4.46 8.36 -7.34
C ASN A 305 5.80 9.09 -7.34
N GLU A 306 5.81 10.30 -7.89
CA GLU A 306 6.85 11.30 -7.69
C GLU A 306 6.30 12.38 -6.75
N LEU A 307 6.92 12.54 -5.58
CA LEU A 307 6.48 13.50 -4.56
C LEU A 307 6.94 14.91 -4.92
N LEU A 308 6.00 15.74 -5.35
CA LEU A 308 6.24 17.16 -5.59
C LEU A 308 6.43 17.91 -4.25
N PRO A 309 7.10 19.08 -4.24
CA PRO A 309 7.30 19.88 -3.01
C PRO A 309 6.01 20.15 -2.24
N GLU A 310 4.90 20.41 -2.95
CA GLU A 310 3.59 20.75 -2.37
C GLU A 310 2.75 19.53 -2.02
N SER A 311 3.21 18.30 -2.29
CA SER A 311 2.39 17.12 -2.03
C SER A 311 2.11 16.94 -0.55
N LEU A 312 0.85 16.56 -0.23
CA LEU A 312 0.42 16.33 1.16
C LEU A 312 1.25 15.24 1.83
N THR A 313 1.61 14.19 1.09
CA THR A 313 2.46 13.11 1.59
C THR A 313 3.84 13.60 1.97
N LYS A 314 4.50 14.44 1.13
CA LYS A 314 5.82 15.00 1.44
C LYS A 314 5.76 15.89 2.68
N LYS A 315 4.76 16.77 2.77
CA LYS A 315 4.54 17.61 3.97
C LYS A 315 4.33 16.76 5.23
N ALA A 316 3.58 15.65 5.13
CA ALA A 316 3.41 14.72 6.25
C ALA A 316 4.74 14.08 6.67
N MET A 317 5.59 13.66 5.71
CA MET A 317 6.93 13.11 5.98
C MET A 317 7.84 14.13 6.67
N GLU A 318 7.81 15.39 6.24
CA GLU A 318 8.62 16.49 6.80
C GLU A 318 8.15 16.88 8.20
N SER A 319 6.88 16.73 8.51
CA SER A 319 6.27 17.01 9.83
C SER A 319 6.37 15.86 10.82
N TRP A 320 6.94 14.72 10.45
CA TRP A 320 7.13 13.57 11.35
C TRP A 320 8.25 13.85 12.35
N LYS A 321 7.91 13.76 13.65
CA LYS A 321 8.84 13.96 14.77
C LYS A 321 9.23 12.65 15.41
#